data_fa19d43e69ff390b20353072fbf42d1a
#
_entry.id   fa19d43e69ff390b20353072fbf42d1a
#
_cell.length_a   1.000
_cell.length_b   1.000
_cell.length_c   1.000
_cell.angle_alpha   90.00
_cell.angle_beta   90.00
_cell.angle_gamma   90.00
#
_symmetry.space_group_name_H-M   'P 1'
#
loop_
_entity.id
_entity.type
_entity.pdbx_description
1 polymer ?
#
loop_
_entity_poly.entity_id
_entity_poly.type
_entity_poly.pdbx_seq_one_letter_code
_entity_poly.pdbx_strand_id
1 'polypeptide(L)'
;YFPYIMTWNRNLIDGKRVFKRNMPYCFRINIGTIPFKERKLLTSISGNKHSNHPKELYSERERVICAVEKYSPSDFDFYGGGWQKEGHPCYGGKVGDKAEVYHQYKFALAFENMKDVNGYVSEKILDCLTAGIVPIYKGADDISKYIPQNCFIPYDQFETPEQMIDLLKEIDEDKYN
;
A
#
# COMPACT_ATOMS: atom_id res chain seq x y z
N TYR A 1 7.73 33.27 3.84
CA TYR A 1 8.78 33.11 2.84
C TYR A 1 9.77 32.03 3.31
N PHE A 2 9.90 30.93 2.56
CA PHE A 2 10.82 29.84 2.90
C PHE A 2 12.11 29.99 2.06
N PRO A 3 13.30 30.09 2.69
CA PRO A 3 14.56 30.23 1.98
C PRO A 3 14.91 28.98 1.16
N TYR A 4 14.55 27.78 1.67
CA TYR A 4 14.78 26.49 1.01
C TYR A 4 13.51 25.67 0.96
N ILE A 5 13.38 24.86 -0.10
CA ILE A 5 12.26 23.95 -0.35
C ILE A 5 12.82 22.53 -0.54
N MET A 6 12.22 21.57 0.15
CA MET A 6 12.49 20.15 -0.04
C MET A 6 11.35 19.51 -0.81
N THR A 7 11.64 18.77 -1.88
CA THR A 7 10.61 18.13 -2.70
C THR A 7 11.04 16.76 -3.22
N TRP A 8 10.09 15.87 -3.36
CA TRP A 8 10.26 14.60 -4.07
C TRP A 8 10.22 14.79 -5.60
N ASN A 9 9.53 15.82 -6.06
CA ASN A 9 9.34 16.09 -7.49
C ASN A 9 10.64 16.57 -8.13
N ARG A 10 11.25 15.70 -8.95
CA ARG A 10 12.53 15.95 -9.59
C ARG A 10 12.52 17.15 -10.55
N ASN A 11 11.36 17.45 -11.15
CA ASN A 11 11.22 18.53 -12.13
C ASN A 11 11.30 19.92 -11.49
N LEU A 12 11.19 20.01 -10.17
CA LEU A 12 11.26 21.27 -9.43
C LEU A 12 12.66 21.54 -8.84
N ILE A 13 13.57 20.59 -8.92
CA ILE A 13 14.90 20.68 -8.30
C ILE A 13 15.77 21.62 -9.12
N ASP A 14 16.28 22.68 -8.51
CA ASP A 14 17.20 23.65 -9.11
C ASP A 14 18.63 23.60 -8.52
N GLY A 15 18.83 22.86 -7.43
CA GLY A 15 20.11 22.75 -6.72
C GLY A 15 20.54 23.99 -5.96
N LYS A 16 19.73 25.06 -5.97
CA LYS A 16 20.02 26.36 -5.33
C LYS A 16 19.07 26.63 -4.17
N ARG A 17 17.80 26.47 -4.41
CA ARG A 17 16.73 26.73 -3.45
C ARG A 17 15.82 25.54 -3.25
N VAL A 18 15.65 24.72 -4.29
CA VAL A 18 14.79 23.53 -4.28
C VAL A 18 15.68 22.28 -4.33
N PHE A 19 15.63 21.49 -3.27
CA PHE A 19 16.44 20.29 -3.09
C PHE A 19 15.58 19.04 -3.08
N LYS A 20 16.16 17.93 -3.55
CA LYS A 20 15.48 16.64 -3.54
C LYS A 20 15.39 16.10 -2.11
N ARG A 21 14.21 15.61 -1.76
CA ARG A 21 13.98 14.76 -0.60
C ARG A 21 12.96 13.69 -0.95
N ASN A 22 13.26 12.45 -0.61
CA ASN A 22 12.25 11.39 -0.67
C ASN A 22 11.24 11.58 0.46
N MET A 23 9.98 11.28 0.19
CA MET A 23 8.89 11.54 1.14
C MET A 23 8.84 10.62 2.37
N PRO A 24 9.24 9.35 2.28
CA PRO A 24 8.88 8.43 3.34
C PRO A 24 9.64 8.69 4.63
N TYR A 25 8.86 8.71 5.70
CA TYR A 25 9.30 8.50 7.06
C TYR A 25 9.00 7.07 7.46
N CYS A 26 10.00 6.39 7.95
CA CYS A 26 9.84 5.06 8.49
C CYS A 26 10.36 5.06 9.91
N PHE A 27 9.49 4.79 10.86
CA PHE A 27 9.88 4.50 12.23
C PHE A 27 10.01 2.99 12.37
N ARG A 28 11.15 2.54 12.87
CA ARG A 28 11.32 1.13 13.19
C ARG A 28 10.41 0.79 14.36
N ILE A 29 9.43 -0.06 14.12
CA ILE A 29 8.55 -0.57 15.16
C ILE A 29 9.04 -1.99 15.45
N ASN A 30 9.36 -2.25 16.71
CA ASN A 30 9.68 -3.59 17.15
C ASN A 30 8.37 -4.32 17.45
N ILE A 31 7.77 -4.89 16.40
CA ILE A 31 6.55 -5.68 16.50
C ILE A 31 6.99 -7.14 16.61
N GLY A 32 6.38 -7.85 17.56
CA GLY A 32 6.56 -9.30 17.65
C GLY A 32 6.19 -9.99 16.34
N THR A 33 6.78 -11.12 16.04
CA THR A 33 6.50 -11.87 14.82
C THR A 33 5.33 -12.82 15.06
N ILE A 34 4.30 -12.72 14.21
CA ILE A 34 3.23 -13.74 14.12
C ILE A 34 3.69 -14.76 13.07
N PRO A 35 3.63 -16.09 13.38
CA PRO A 35 3.98 -17.12 12.41
C PRO A 35 3.17 -16.99 11.11
N PHE A 36 3.78 -17.29 9.97
CA PHE A 36 3.16 -17.16 8.65
C PHE A 36 1.78 -17.84 8.55
N LYS A 37 1.65 -19.03 9.14
CA LYS A 37 0.39 -19.83 9.10
C LYS A 37 -0.76 -19.20 9.90
N GLU A 38 -0.45 -18.34 10.87
CA GLU A 38 -1.42 -17.67 11.72
C GLU A 38 -1.87 -16.32 11.16
N ARG A 39 -1.15 -15.81 10.13
CA ARG A 39 -1.49 -14.53 9.50
C ARG A 39 -2.63 -14.70 8.52
N LYS A 40 -3.57 -13.74 8.51
CA LYS A 40 -4.56 -13.60 7.44
C LYS A 40 -3.90 -13.27 6.10
N LEU A 41 -4.60 -13.49 5.00
CA LEU A 41 -4.02 -13.33 3.67
C LEU A 41 -3.73 -11.87 3.33
N LEU A 42 -4.75 -11.01 3.30
CA LEU A 42 -4.65 -9.68 2.70
C LEU A 42 -5.33 -8.61 3.54
N THR A 43 -4.74 -7.43 3.58
CA THR A 43 -5.37 -6.23 4.15
C THR A 43 -5.19 -4.99 3.28
N SER A 44 -5.96 -3.94 3.59
CA SER A 44 -5.77 -2.59 3.07
C SER A 44 -6.02 -1.56 4.17
N ILE A 45 -5.12 -0.60 4.34
CA ILE A 45 -5.34 0.53 5.25
C ILE A 45 -5.36 1.82 4.43
N SER A 46 -6.56 2.30 4.12
CA SER A 46 -6.73 3.50 3.29
C SER A 46 -8.04 4.23 3.58
N GLY A 47 -7.99 5.57 3.54
CA GLY A 47 -9.20 6.37 3.60
C GLY A 47 -10.00 6.29 2.29
N ASN A 48 -11.33 6.27 2.41
CA ASN A 48 -12.22 6.44 1.27
C ASN A 48 -12.23 7.94 0.89
N LYS A 49 -11.50 8.26 -0.16
CA LYS A 49 -11.35 9.62 -0.71
C LYS A 49 -11.61 9.59 -2.19
N HIS A 50 -12.01 10.71 -2.74
CA HIS A 50 -12.26 10.87 -4.17
C HIS A 50 -11.44 12.02 -4.73
N SER A 51 -11.10 11.95 -6.01
CA SER A 51 -10.43 13.01 -6.75
C SER A 51 -10.81 12.94 -8.22
N ASN A 52 -10.88 14.11 -8.89
CA ASN A 52 -11.11 14.18 -10.34
C ASN A 52 -9.80 14.22 -11.14
N HIS A 53 -8.65 14.00 -10.49
CA HIS A 53 -7.36 14.02 -11.18
C HIS A 53 -7.22 12.77 -12.07
N PRO A 54 -6.79 12.90 -13.35
CA PRO A 54 -6.75 11.76 -14.28
C PRO A 54 -5.80 10.63 -13.89
N LYS A 55 -4.85 10.90 -13.00
CA LYS A 55 -3.89 9.92 -12.48
C LYS A 55 -4.20 9.46 -11.05
N GLU A 56 -5.35 9.79 -10.51
CA GLU A 56 -5.74 9.37 -9.17
C GLU A 56 -5.89 7.84 -9.08
N LEU A 57 -5.66 7.28 -7.90
CA LEU A 57 -5.80 5.85 -7.61
C LEU A 57 -6.85 5.56 -6.53
N TYR A 58 -7.63 6.55 -6.13
CA TYR A 58 -8.69 6.35 -5.12
C TYR A 58 -9.81 5.48 -5.67
N SER A 59 -10.29 5.78 -6.89
CA SER A 59 -11.36 5.00 -7.56
C SER A 59 -10.91 3.57 -7.85
N GLU A 60 -9.67 3.38 -8.30
CA GLU A 60 -9.16 2.03 -8.55
C GLU A 60 -8.99 1.23 -7.25
N ARG A 61 -8.52 1.87 -6.19
CA ARG A 61 -8.40 1.24 -4.87
C ARG A 61 -9.76 0.80 -4.34
N GLU A 62 -10.76 1.65 -4.44
CA GLU A 62 -12.14 1.32 -4.05
C GLU A 62 -12.66 0.13 -4.86
N ARG A 63 -12.50 0.14 -6.19
CA ARG A 63 -12.88 -0.96 -7.08
C ARG A 63 -12.20 -2.28 -6.66
N VAL A 64 -10.91 -2.25 -6.36
CA VAL A 64 -10.15 -3.45 -5.95
C VAL A 64 -10.63 -3.95 -4.59
N ILE A 65 -10.82 -3.06 -3.60
CA ILE A 65 -11.34 -3.42 -2.28
C ILE A 65 -12.71 -4.10 -2.40
N CYS A 66 -13.65 -3.51 -3.14
CA CYS A 66 -14.98 -4.07 -3.34
C CYS A 66 -14.96 -5.43 -4.06
N ALA A 67 -14.07 -5.60 -5.06
CA ALA A 67 -13.94 -6.86 -5.78
C ALA A 67 -13.37 -7.96 -4.88
N VAL A 68 -12.32 -7.67 -4.11
CA VAL A 68 -11.70 -8.61 -3.17
C VAL A 68 -12.68 -8.99 -2.05
N GLU A 69 -13.38 -8.01 -1.48
CA GLU A 69 -14.40 -8.24 -0.45
C GLU A 69 -15.51 -9.18 -0.93
N LYS A 70 -15.93 -9.03 -2.18
CA LYS A 70 -16.93 -9.90 -2.81
C LYS A 70 -16.41 -11.30 -3.11
N TYR A 71 -15.16 -11.40 -3.59
CA TYR A 71 -14.57 -12.65 -4.06
C TYR A 71 -14.06 -13.55 -2.92
N SER A 72 -13.40 -12.96 -1.92
CA SER A 72 -12.72 -13.69 -0.84
C SER A 72 -12.87 -12.99 0.51
N PRO A 73 -14.10 -12.83 1.03
CA PRO A 73 -14.36 -12.05 2.25
C PRO A 73 -13.69 -12.63 3.51
N SER A 74 -13.47 -13.95 3.56
CA SER A 74 -12.80 -14.62 4.69
C SER A 74 -11.31 -14.30 4.79
N ASP A 75 -10.68 -13.94 3.68
CA ASP A 75 -9.24 -13.76 3.56
C ASP A 75 -8.80 -12.28 3.59
N PHE A 76 -9.78 -11.37 3.70
CA PHE A 76 -9.57 -9.95 3.54
C PHE A 76 -10.23 -9.13 4.65
N ASP A 77 -9.51 -8.15 5.17
CA ASP A 77 -10.08 -7.05 5.95
C ASP A 77 -9.47 -5.73 5.46
N PHE A 78 -10.24 -4.66 5.54
CA PHE A 78 -9.72 -3.34 5.24
C PHE A 78 -10.11 -2.30 6.29
N TYR A 79 -9.33 -1.23 6.35
CA TYR A 79 -9.41 -0.23 7.41
C TYR A 79 -9.22 1.17 6.85
N GLY A 80 -9.66 2.17 7.61
CA GLY A 80 -9.41 3.59 7.33
C GLY A 80 -10.62 4.48 7.53
N GLY A 81 -10.42 5.79 7.41
CA GLY A 81 -11.51 6.75 7.55
C GLY A 81 -12.32 6.93 6.26
N GLY A 82 -13.58 7.35 6.41
CA GLY A 82 -14.47 7.68 5.30
C GLY A 82 -15.25 6.51 4.69
N TRP A 83 -15.01 5.30 5.15
CA TRP A 83 -15.81 4.12 4.81
C TRP A 83 -17.01 4.00 5.74
N GLN A 84 -18.10 3.41 5.25
CA GLN A 84 -19.29 3.07 6.03
C GLN A 84 -19.37 1.55 6.18
N LYS A 85 -19.83 1.08 7.35
CA LYS A 85 -19.92 -0.35 7.61
C LYS A 85 -21.06 -1.03 6.86
N GLU A 86 -22.13 -0.27 6.59
CA GLU A 86 -23.23 -0.73 5.75
C GLU A 86 -22.73 -1.01 4.33
N GLY A 87 -22.88 -2.27 3.90
CA GLY A 87 -22.42 -2.73 2.57
C GLY A 87 -20.96 -3.18 2.51
N HIS A 88 -20.20 -3.10 3.64
CA HIS A 88 -18.79 -3.51 3.71
C HIS A 88 -18.53 -4.44 4.90
N PRO A 89 -18.83 -5.75 4.77
CA PRO A 89 -18.64 -6.73 5.86
C PRO A 89 -17.18 -6.88 6.30
N CYS A 90 -16.22 -6.68 5.40
CA CYS A 90 -14.79 -6.78 5.70
C CYS A 90 -14.20 -5.48 6.28
N TYR A 91 -14.99 -4.43 6.48
CA TYR A 91 -14.49 -3.18 7.04
C TYR A 91 -14.27 -3.26 8.55
N GLY A 92 -13.01 -3.19 8.97
CA GLY A 92 -12.57 -3.27 10.36
C GLY A 92 -12.54 -1.93 11.13
N GLY A 93 -12.93 -0.81 10.48
CA GLY A 93 -12.98 0.50 11.14
C GLY A 93 -11.72 1.36 10.94
N LYS A 94 -11.56 2.37 11.80
CA LYS A 94 -10.38 3.24 11.82
C LYS A 94 -9.24 2.57 12.58
N VAL A 95 -8.01 2.83 12.17
CA VAL A 95 -6.79 2.29 12.77
C VAL A 95 -6.03 3.40 13.50
N GLY A 96 -5.60 3.13 14.72
CA GLY A 96 -4.70 4.00 15.48
C GLY A 96 -3.25 3.76 15.10
N ASP A 97 -2.80 2.51 15.21
CA ASP A 97 -1.46 2.07 14.80
C ASP A 97 -1.57 1.10 13.62
N LYS A 98 -1.04 1.50 12.47
CA LYS A 98 -1.06 0.68 11.26
C LYS A 98 -0.22 -0.59 11.41
N ALA A 99 0.87 -0.51 12.15
CA ALA A 99 1.78 -1.61 12.29
C ALA A 99 1.17 -2.78 13.07
N GLU A 100 0.35 -2.50 14.10
CA GLU A 100 -0.40 -3.51 14.85
C GLU A 100 -1.41 -4.26 13.97
N VAL A 101 -1.92 -3.60 12.94
CA VAL A 101 -2.80 -4.25 11.95
C VAL A 101 -1.97 -5.03 10.94
N TYR A 102 -1.01 -4.38 10.30
CA TYR A 102 -0.25 -4.97 9.21
C TYR A 102 0.43 -6.29 9.57
N HIS A 103 1.05 -6.42 10.74
CA HIS A 103 1.77 -7.64 11.10
C HIS A 103 0.87 -8.89 11.25
N GLN A 104 -0.46 -8.71 11.31
CA GLN A 104 -1.44 -9.80 11.37
C GLN A 104 -1.73 -10.40 9.98
N TYR A 105 -1.18 -9.82 8.91
CA TYR A 105 -1.45 -10.22 7.54
C TYR A 105 -0.16 -10.61 6.81
N LYS A 106 -0.30 -11.37 5.72
CA LYS A 106 0.78 -11.73 4.81
C LYS A 106 1.03 -10.62 3.80
N PHE A 107 -0.04 -10.05 3.24
CA PHE A 107 0.00 -9.06 2.16
C PHE A 107 -0.83 -7.82 2.49
N ALA A 108 -0.45 -6.68 1.90
CA ALA A 108 -1.25 -5.46 1.98
C ALA A 108 -1.31 -4.71 0.65
N LEU A 109 -2.46 -4.14 0.32
CA LEU A 109 -2.58 -3.20 -0.79
C LEU A 109 -1.90 -1.87 -0.42
N ALA A 110 -0.79 -1.58 -1.09
CA ALA A 110 0.02 -0.37 -0.93
C ALA A 110 -0.11 0.54 -2.15
N PHE A 111 -1.35 0.97 -2.45
CA PHE A 111 -1.63 1.85 -3.57
C PHE A 111 -1.36 3.30 -3.19
N GLU A 112 -0.58 4.00 -4.00
CA GLU A 112 -0.39 5.43 -3.84
C GLU A 112 -1.68 6.21 -4.10
N ASN A 113 -1.66 7.53 -3.89
CA ASN A 113 -2.80 8.36 -4.23
C ASN A 113 -2.86 8.69 -5.72
N MET A 114 -1.72 8.58 -6.41
CA MET A 114 -1.57 8.85 -7.84
C MET A 114 -0.63 7.82 -8.47
N LYS A 115 -0.88 7.48 -9.73
CA LYS A 115 0.00 6.68 -10.59
C LYS A 115 0.80 7.55 -11.57
N ASP A 116 1.78 6.96 -12.23
CA ASP A 116 2.58 7.57 -13.32
C ASP A 116 3.21 8.92 -12.92
N VAL A 117 3.65 9.02 -11.66
CA VAL A 117 4.32 10.21 -11.13
C VAL A 117 5.67 9.80 -10.55
N ASN A 118 6.73 10.02 -11.31
CA ASN A 118 8.09 9.62 -10.96
C ASN A 118 8.52 10.24 -9.61
N GLY A 119 9.02 9.37 -8.73
CA GLY A 119 9.48 9.76 -7.40
C GLY A 119 8.38 9.99 -6.37
N TYR A 120 7.11 9.84 -6.74
CA TYR A 120 6.00 9.90 -5.80
C TYR A 120 5.84 8.54 -5.07
N VAL A 121 6.72 8.32 -4.12
CA VAL A 121 6.72 7.15 -3.24
C VAL A 121 6.47 7.63 -1.82
N SER A 122 5.31 7.29 -1.27
CA SER A 122 4.90 7.70 0.07
C SER A 122 5.27 6.65 1.13
N GLU A 123 4.82 6.89 2.35
CA GLU A 123 5.02 5.97 3.48
C GLU A 123 4.36 4.59 3.29
N LYS A 124 3.38 4.45 2.40
CA LYS A 124 2.52 3.24 2.31
C LYS A 124 3.29 1.94 2.10
N ILE A 125 4.23 1.94 1.15
CA ILE A 125 5.04 0.75 0.89
C ILE A 125 6.00 0.48 2.05
N LEU A 126 6.55 1.52 2.68
CA LEU A 126 7.47 1.37 3.80
C LEU A 126 6.75 0.94 5.07
N ASP A 127 5.54 1.41 5.33
CA ASP A 127 4.71 0.95 6.45
C ASP A 127 4.51 -0.58 6.38
N CYS A 128 4.27 -1.11 5.17
CA CYS A 128 4.18 -2.57 4.97
C CYS A 128 5.52 -3.27 5.25
N LEU A 129 6.60 -2.82 4.63
CA LEU A 129 7.92 -3.45 4.77
C LEU A 129 8.43 -3.41 6.22
N THR A 130 8.19 -2.33 6.95
CA THR A 130 8.57 -2.23 8.37
C THR A 130 7.73 -3.09 9.28
N ALA A 131 6.48 -3.36 8.90
CA ALA A 131 5.63 -4.31 9.60
C ALA A 131 5.92 -5.78 9.24
N GLY A 132 6.87 -6.04 8.33
CA GLY A 132 7.25 -7.39 7.92
C GLY A 132 6.19 -8.10 7.08
N ILE A 133 5.45 -7.34 6.24
CA ILE A 133 4.48 -7.89 5.30
C ILE A 133 4.82 -7.47 3.87
N VAL A 134 4.42 -8.28 2.89
CA VAL A 134 4.70 -8.02 1.48
C VAL A 134 3.66 -7.04 0.90
N PRO A 135 4.10 -5.86 0.42
CA PRO A 135 3.19 -4.91 -0.22
C PRO A 135 2.83 -5.33 -1.65
N ILE A 136 1.55 -5.17 -2.00
CA ILE A 136 1.06 -5.19 -3.38
C ILE A 136 0.98 -3.73 -3.82
N TYR A 137 1.92 -3.33 -4.64
CA TYR A 137 2.16 -1.91 -4.93
C TYR A 137 1.58 -1.46 -6.26
N LYS A 138 0.96 -0.28 -6.23
CA LYS A 138 0.61 0.50 -7.42
C LYS A 138 0.86 1.98 -7.18
N GLY A 139 1.58 2.66 -8.10
CA GLY A 139 1.89 4.08 -7.92
C GLY A 139 2.92 4.61 -8.91
N ALA A 140 4.11 4.93 -8.42
CA ALA A 140 5.19 5.49 -9.24
C ALA A 140 5.81 4.43 -10.16
N ASP A 141 5.95 4.74 -11.46
CA ASP A 141 6.58 3.84 -12.44
C ASP A 141 8.04 3.55 -12.12
N ASP A 142 8.70 4.50 -11.46
CA ASP A 142 10.12 4.38 -11.11
C ASP A 142 10.36 3.84 -9.69
N ILE A 143 9.40 3.10 -9.13
CA ILE A 143 9.47 2.54 -7.77
C ILE A 143 10.74 1.70 -7.54
N SER A 144 11.19 0.95 -8.54
CA SER A 144 12.40 0.10 -8.47
C SER A 144 13.71 0.88 -8.26
N LYS A 145 13.69 2.21 -8.43
CA LYS A 145 14.81 3.08 -8.05
C LYS A 145 14.89 3.35 -6.54
N TYR A 146 13.88 3.01 -5.80
CA TYR A 146 13.72 3.28 -4.36
C TYR A 146 13.62 2.00 -3.55
N ILE A 147 12.91 1.00 -4.05
CA ILE A 147 12.64 -0.28 -3.40
C ILE A 147 13.03 -1.40 -4.36
N PRO A 148 13.84 -2.40 -3.93
CA PRO A 148 14.17 -3.57 -4.75
C PRO A 148 12.90 -4.31 -5.21
N GLN A 149 12.92 -4.79 -6.45
CA GLN A 149 11.75 -5.44 -7.06
C GLN A 149 11.28 -6.71 -6.34
N ASN A 150 12.17 -7.39 -5.65
CA ASN A 150 11.84 -8.58 -4.87
C ASN A 150 11.22 -8.27 -3.48
N CYS A 151 11.05 -6.98 -3.13
CA CYS A 151 10.44 -6.58 -1.87
C CYS A 151 8.95 -6.25 -1.98
N PHE A 152 8.36 -6.35 -3.16
CA PHE A 152 6.94 -6.05 -3.38
C PHE A 152 6.40 -6.78 -4.60
N ILE A 153 5.09 -6.91 -4.68
CA ILE A 153 4.36 -7.46 -5.82
C ILE A 153 3.75 -6.29 -6.61
N PRO A 154 4.12 -6.07 -7.89
CA PRO A 154 3.47 -5.05 -8.72
C PRO A 154 2.01 -5.43 -8.97
N TYR A 155 1.06 -4.55 -8.64
CA TYR A 155 -0.36 -4.82 -8.90
C TYR A 155 -0.66 -4.93 -10.40
N ASP A 156 0.04 -4.18 -11.23
CA ASP A 156 -0.18 -4.14 -12.69
C ASP A 156 0.17 -5.45 -13.43
N GLN A 157 0.74 -6.44 -12.75
CA GLN A 157 0.92 -7.78 -13.33
C GLN A 157 -0.38 -8.61 -13.35
N PHE A 158 -1.43 -8.18 -12.64
CA PHE A 158 -2.71 -8.86 -12.57
C PHE A 158 -3.73 -8.21 -13.48
N GLU A 159 -4.48 -9.02 -14.21
CA GLU A 159 -5.59 -8.56 -15.04
C GLU A 159 -6.82 -8.25 -14.18
N THR A 160 -7.04 -9.02 -13.12
CA THR A 160 -8.16 -8.86 -12.20
C THR A 160 -7.77 -9.00 -10.73
N PRO A 161 -8.55 -8.41 -9.79
CA PRO A 161 -8.34 -8.62 -8.36
C PRO A 161 -8.46 -10.08 -7.91
N GLU A 162 -9.32 -10.87 -8.58
CA GLU A 162 -9.51 -12.29 -8.31
C GLU A 162 -8.24 -13.08 -8.63
N GLN A 163 -7.63 -12.84 -9.81
CA GLN A 163 -6.35 -13.44 -10.18
C GLN A 163 -5.25 -13.12 -9.17
N MET A 164 -5.23 -11.89 -8.64
CA MET A 164 -4.32 -11.52 -7.56
C MET A 164 -4.53 -12.41 -6.33
N ILE A 165 -5.78 -12.55 -5.85
CA ILE A 165 -6.10 -13.36 -4.66
C ILE A 165 -5.70 -14.81 -4.85
N ASP A 166 -5.97 -15.40 -6.02
CA ASP A 166 -5.62 -16.79 -6.31
C ASP A 166 -4.11 -17.01 -6.25
N LEU A 167 -3.34 -16.10 -6.87
CA LEU A 167 -1.88 -16.17 -6.80
C LEU A 167 -1.36 -16.01 -5.35
N LEU A 168 -1.92 -15.09 -4.57
CA LEU A 168 -1.49 -14.90 -3.18
C LEU A 168 -1.73 -16.14 -2.31
N LYS A 169 -2.79 -16.92 -2.57
CA LYS A 169 -3.09 -18.18 -1.87
C LYS A 169 -2.08 -19.28 -2.19
N GLU A 170 -1.44 -19.24 -3.35
CA GLU A 170 -0.43 -20.20 -3.78
C GLU A 170 0.97 -19.93 -3.20
N ILE A 171 1.18 -18.76 -2.60
CA ILE A 171 2.47 -18.39 -2.00
C ILE A 171 2.59 -19.07 -0.63
N ASP A 172 3.48 -20.04 -0.55
CA ASP A 172 3.87 -20.70 0.71
C ASP A 172 4.91 -19.85 1.50
N GLU A 173 5.30 -20.37 2.67
CA GLU A 173 6.23 -19.67 3.57
C GLU A 173 7.64 -19.54 2.99
N ASP A 174 8.10 -20.55 2.23
CA ASP A 174 9.44 -20.55 1.63
C ASP A 174 9.55 -19.50 0.50
N LYS A 175 8.48 -19.36 -0.28
CA LYS A 175 8.39 -18.36 -1.34
C LYS A 175 8.10 -16.95 -0.81
N TYR A 176 7.49 -16.85 0.37
CA TYR A 176 7.17 -15.58 1.02
C TYR A 176 8.42 -14.92 1.62
N ASN A 177 9.36 -15.70 2.19
CA ASN A 177 10.59 -15.24 2.83
C ASN A 177 11.74 -15.07 1.81
#